data_521046bb056cef9d9e03a707e39e34b9
#
_entry.id   521046bb056cef9d9e03a707e39e34b9
#
_cell.length_a   1.000
_cell.length_b   1.000
_cell.length_c   1.000
_cell.angle_alpha   90.00
_cell.angle_beta   90.00
_cell.angle_gamma   90.00
#
_symmetry.space_group_name_H-M   'P 1'
#
loop_
_entity.id
_entity.type
_entity.pdbx_description
1 polymer ?
#
loop_
_entity_poly.entity_id
_entity_poly.type
_entity_poly.pdbx_seq_one_letter_code
_entity_poly.pdbx_strand_id
1 'polypeptide(L)'
;MNKTNLENYAKEIEEKFSNKITNTYQNNNEIHFNVELNDMPKICDYVYKNLNARLATMICSDERKNGLGFTIRYVFEKEDVFIFIIVSTGKDFSFPNIALHIPAAALYEREIKDMFGLIPAGNLDTRPLVLHEHWPDGTFPLRKEFELHTKAGRQEKEYPFLRVQGEEICEIPVGPVHAGIIEPGHFRFSILGENIINLETRLFYTHKGVEKLAESMKLDDVVFLSERIAGDESVANSSAYCQAIEKIAQVEIPNRAKKIRTIFGELERIYNHIGTLAGISTDASFPFGSARLNILKERLMQLNESLCGSRILFGVNRIGGVRCNITDENKKLILKTLSEISNDFEKIITLLKSKSSFMDRLRNTGTIPKKAAYDLGVVGVVARCVGIDVDTRRDHPYASYYLHNNKTSQQKMRHQIEMEKRSGDALARFEIRVEEVRDSFGIIKESLDLDDDALFVNIPEHLEPFRSALGYAESHRGQTLHWVMIGENNSISRYKVRTASFCNWPIIEQAVLNDIVPDFPLVNKSLDLSYSGNDL
;
A
#
# COMPACT_ATOMS: atom_id res chain seq x y z
N MET A 1 3.97 14.99 -16.81
CA MET A 1 2.54 14.63 -16.94
C MET A 1 2.14 14.68 -18.40
N ASN A 2 1.63 13.58 -18.93
CA ASN A 2 1.21 13.52 -20.32
C ASN A 2 -0.28 13.93 -20.40
N LYS A 3 -0.58 15.23 -20.53
CA LYS A 3 -1.95 15.76 -20.69
C LYS A 3 -2.76 14.97 -21.73
N THR A 4 -2.08 14.44 -22.73
CA THR A 4 -2.67 13.66 -23.83
C THR A 4 -3.35 12.39 -23.34
N ASN A 5 -2.78 11.65 -22.37
CA ASN A 5 -3.38 10.41 -21.85
C ASN A 5 -4.66 10.72 -21.07
N LEU A 6 -4.63 11.74 -20.22
CA LEU A 6 -5.76 12.15 -19.39
C LEU A 6 -6.96 12.58 -20.25
N GLU A 7 -6.72 13.43 -21.28
CA GLU A 7 -7.76 13.85 -22.23
C GLU A 7 -8.30 12.69 -23.07
N ASN A 8 -7.44 11.76 -23.49
CA ASN A 8 -7.85 10.60 -24.29
C ASN A 8 -8.75 9.67 -23.49
N TYR A 9 -8.37 9.29 -22.25
CA TYR A 9 -9.21 8.42 -21.41
C TYR A 9 -10.53 9.09 -21.03
N ALA A 10 -10.51 10.40 -20.72
CA ALA A 10 -11.73 11.15 -20.45
C ALA A 10 -12.69 11.07 -21.64
N LYS A 11 -12.22 11.39 -22.83
CA LYS A 11 -13.00 11.38 -24.06
C LYS A 11 -13.54 10.00 -24.40
N GLU A 12 -12.70 8.94 -24.30
CA GLU A 12 -13.10 7.57 -24.61
C GLU A 12 -14.25 7.10 -23.69
N ILE A 13 -14.17 7.37 -22.39
CA ILE A 13 -15.21 6.99 -21.43
C ILE A 13 -16.48 7.83 -21.66
N GLU A 14 -16.35 9.14 -21.91
CA GLU A 14 -17.49 10.03 -22.19
C GLU A 14 -18.22 9.65 -23.48
N GLU A 15 -17.52 9.37 -24.56
CA GLU A 15 -18.13 8.93 -25.82
C GLU A 15 -18.88 7.60 -25.65
N LYS A 16 -18.30 6.66 -24.87
CA LYS A 16 -18.90 5.35 -24.63
C LYS A 16 -20.13 5.38 -23.75
N PHE A 17 -20.15 6.30 -22.76
CA PHE A 17 -21.17 6.35 -21.71
C PHE A 17 -21.86 7.72 -21.59
N SER A 18 -21.94 8.49 -22.69
CA SER A 18 -22.44 9.87 -22.72
C SER A 18 -23.79 10.10 -22.01
N ASN A 19 -24.71 9.13 -22.06
CA ASN A 19 -26.03 9.21 -21.44
C ASN A 19 -26.06 8.73 -19.96
N LYS A 20 -24.93 8.34 -19.40
CA LYS A 20 -24.81 7.72 -18.06
C LYS A 20 -23.89 8.50 -17.13
N ILE A 21 -23.12 9.40 -17.68
CA ILE A 21 -22.22 10.31 -16.94
C ILE A 21 -22.99 11.61 -16.74
N THR A 22 -23.19 12.00 -15.49
CA THR A 22 -23.90 13.21 -15.12
C THR A 22 -23.00 14.43 -15.01
N ASN A 23 -21.74 14.23 -14.69
CA ASN A 23 -20.72 15.27 -14.60
C ASN A 23 -19.32 14.70 -14.73
N THR A 24 -18.42 15.44 -15.37
CA THR A 24 -16.99 15.12 -15.48
C THR A 24 -16.16 16.32 -15.06
N TYR A 25 -15.11 16.08 -14.27
CA TYR A 25 -14.10 17.09 -13.99
C TYR A 25 -12.71 16.46 -13.86
N GLN A 26 -11.68 17.28 -14.02
CA GLN A 26 -10.27 16.86 -13.96
C GLN A 26 -9.54 17.66 -12.88
N ASN A 27 -8.67 16.99 -12.16
CA ASN A 27 -7.83 17.60 -11.13
C ASN A 27 -6.45 16.93 -11.12
N ASN A 28 -5.40 17.66 -11.47
CA ASN A 28 -4.05 17.12 -11.61
C ASN A 28 -3.99 15.90 -12.57
N ASN A 29 -3.70 14.71 -12.04
CA ASN A 29 -3.69 13.44 -12.78
C ASN A 29 -4.93 12.57 -12.50
N GLU A 30 -6.02 13.20 -12.06
CA GLU A 30 -7.27 12.53 -11.70
C GLU A 30 -8.38 12.94 -12.68
N ILE A 31 -9.16 11.97 -13.16
CA ILE A 31 -10.40 12.18 -13.92
C ILE A 31 -11.56 11.67 -13.06
N HIS A 32 -12.58 12.49 -12.88
CA HIS A 32 -13.71 12.18 -12.03
C HIS A 32 -14.99 12.13 -12.85
N PHE A 33 -15.70 10.99 -12.82
CA PHE A 33 -17.00 10.78 -13.48
C PHE A 33 -18.06 10.53 -12.43
N ASN A 34 -19.03 11.42 -12.31
CA ASN A 34 -20.26 11.16 -11.55
C ASN A 34 -21.21 10.36 -12.42
N VAL A 35 -21.70 9.23 -11.91
CA VAL A 35 -22.54 8.31 -12.64
C VAL A 35 -23.73 7.84 -11.81
N GLU A 36 -24.79 7.36 -12.47
CA GLU A 36 -25.91 6.76 -11.78
C GLU A 36 -25.54 5.40 -11.15
N LEU A 37 -26.08 5.11 -9.98
CA LEU A 37 -25.75 3.92 -9.19
C LEU A 37 -25.91 2.61 -9.99
N ASN A 38 -26.99 2.50 -10.78
CA ASN A 38 -27.27 1.29 -11.57
C ASN A 38 -26.37 1.11 -12.81
N ASP A 39 -25.76 2.17 -13.29
CA ASP A 39 -24.85 2.11 -14.45
C ASP A 39 -23.39 1.90 -14.05
N MET A 40 -23.05 2.17 -12.79
CA MET A 40 -21.70 2.08 -12.25
C MET A 40 -21.00 0.72 -12.53
N PRO A 41 -21.64 -0.47 -12.33
CA PRO A 41 -20.95 -1.74 -12.56
C PRO A 41 -20.49 -1.91 -14.01
N LYS A 42 -21.27 -1.46 -14.98
CA LYS A 42 -20.92 -1.53 -16.40
C LYS A 42 -19.74 -0.64 -16.76
N ILE A 43 -19.69 0.55 -16.16
CA ILE A 43 -18.61 1.51 -16.38
C ILE A 43 -17.31 0.99 -15.72
N CYS A 44 -17.39 0.49 -14.48
CA CYS A 44 -16.26 -0.13 -13.79
C CYS A 44 -15.72 -1.35 -14.57
N ASP A 45 -16.60 -2.21 -15.07
CA ASP A 45 -16.22 -3.38 -15.88
C ASP A 45 -15.50 -2.96 -17.18
N TYR A 46 -15.98 -1.91 -17.84
CA TYR A 46 -15.35 -1.35 -19.03
C TYR A 46 -13.96 -0.80 -18.74
N VAL A 47 -13.83 0.01 -17.69
CA VAL A 47 -12.55 0.61 -17.27
C VAL A 47 -11.54 -0.50 -16.91
N TYR A 48 -11.99 -1.53 -16.21
CA TYR A 48 -11.14 -2.66 -15.82
C TYR A 48 -10.72 -3.52 -17.03
N LYS A 49 -11.67 -3.98 -17.85
CA LYS A 49 -11.41 -4.96 -18.92
C LYS A 49 -10.95 -4.33 -20.23
N ASN A 50 -11.57 -3.24 -20.66
CA ASN A 50 -11.30 -2.64 -21.97
C ASN A 50 -10.14 -1.65 -21.92
N LEU A 51 -10.09 -0.79 -20.89
CA LEU A 51 -8.93 0.08 -20.69
C LEU A 51 -7.76 -0.64 -20.00
N ASN A 52 -7.99 -1.85 -19.48
CA ASN A 52 -6.99 -2.59 -18.69
C ASN A 52 -6.43 -1.74 -17.54
N ALA A 53 -7.33 -1.03 -16.85
CA ALA A 53 -7.00 -0.22 -15.68
C ALA A 53 -7.15 -1.05 -14.40
N ARG A 54 -6.18 -0.98 -13.51
CA ARG A 54 -6.19 -1.69 -12.24
C ARG A 54 -7.07 -0.95 -11.22
N LEU A 55 -7.90 -1.67 -10.44
CA LEU A 55 -8.59 -1.08 -9.29
C LEU A 55 -7.54 -0.74 -8.22
N ALA A 56 -7.34 0.54 -7.94
CA ALA A 56 -6.37 1.04 -7.00
C ALA A 56 -6.93 1.09 -5.56
N THR A 57 -8.18 1.56 -5.39
CA THR A 57 -8.86 1.59 -4.10
C THR A 57 -10.36 1.86 -4.29
N MET A 58 -11.15 1.62 -3.22
CA MET A 58 -12.52 2.12 -3.11
C MET A 58 -12.62 3.01 -1.87
N ILE A 59 -13.34 4.13 -2.00
CA ILE A 59 -13.47 5.14 -0.95
C ILE A 59 -14.95 5.39 -0.69
N CYS A 60 -15.41 5.15 0.53
CA CYS A 60 -16.74 5.54 0.95
C CYS A 60 -16.66 6.73 1.90
N SER A 61 -17.56 7.69 1.74
CA SER A 61 -17.72 8.86 2.59
C SER A 61 -19.19 9.08 2.96
N ASP A 62 -19.42 9.50 4.20
CA ASP A 62 -20.75 9.89 4.69
C ASP A 62 -20.99 11.37 4.37
N GLU A 63 -21.72 11.62 3.32
CA GLU A 63 -22.06 12.96 2.82
C GLU A 63 -23.55 13.28 2.99
N ARG A 64 -24.23 12.57 3.91
CA ARG A 64 -25.68 12.77 4.20
C ARG A 64 -26.02 14.19 4.64
N LYS A 65 -25.11 14.86 5.37
CA LYS A 65 -25.29 16.27 5.76
C LYS A 65 -25.37 17.22 4.55
N ASN A 66 -24.73 16.84 3.45
CA ASN A 66 -24.73 17.60 2.20
C ASN A 66 -25.86 17.18 1.24
N GLY A 67 -26.75 16.28 1.67
CA GLY A 67 -27.87 15.78 0.86
C GLY A 67 -27.49 14.71 -0.16
N LEU A 68 -26.21 14.28 -0.22
CA LEU A 68 -25.73 13.31 -1.19
C LEU A 68 -25.85 11.85 -0.72
N GLY A 69 -26.19 11.60 0.56
CA GLY A 69 -26.20 10.25 1.11
C GLY A 69 -24.79 9.74 1.41
N PHE A 70 -24.51 8.47 1.08
CA PHE A 70 -23.15 7.94 1.08
C PHE A 70 -22.59 7.99 -0.34
N THR A 71 -21.38 8.49 -0.48
CA THR A 71 -20.70 8.58 -1.77
C THR A 71 -19.61 7.52 -1.83
N ILE A 72 -19.63 6.68 -2.88
CA ILE A 72 -18.61 5.67 -3.14
C ILE A 72 -17.82 6.08 -4.37
N ARG A 73 -16.49 6.08 -4.25
CA ARG A 73 -15.53 6.39 -5.30
C ARG A 73 -14.73 5.13 -5.62
N TYR A 74 -14.90 4.62 -6.83
CA TYR A 74 -14.10 3.52 -7.38
C TYR A 74 -12.93 4.13 -8.12
N VAL A 75 -11.72 3.92 -7.63
CA VAL A 75 -10.51 4.54 -8.16
C VAL A 75 -9.73 3.50 -8.94
N PHE A 76 -9.62 3.71 -10.23
CA PHE A 76 -8.81 2.90 -11.12
C PHE A 76 -7.53 3.63 -11.50
N GLU A 77 -6.49 2.88 -11.82
CA GLU A 77 -5.19 3.39 -12.21
C GLU A 77 -4.80 2.84 -13.58
N LYS A 78 -4.45 3.75 -14.48
CA LYS A 78 -3.93 3.41 -15.81
C LYS A 78 -2.82 4.38 -16.17
N GLU A 79 -1.61 3.84 -16.39
CA GLU A 79 -0.41 4.64 -16.67
C GLU A 79 -0.21 5.73 -15.59
N ASP A 80 -0.15 7.00 -15.96
CA ASP A 80 0.01 8.14 -15.05
C ASP A 80 -1.32 8.78 -14.61
N VAL A 81 -2.47 8.13 -14.84
CA VAL A 81 -3.82 8.67 -14.61
C VAL A 81 -4.58 7.83 -13.58
N PHE A 82 -5.27 8.51 -12.66
CA PHE A 82 -6.28 7.93 -11.79
C PHE A 82 -7.68 8.27 -12.32
N ILE A 83 -8.53 7.25 -12.48
CA ILE A 83 -9.90 7.35 -12.98
C ILE A 83 -10.86 7.07 -11.84
N PHE A 84 -11.64 8.07 -11.45
CA PHE A 84 -12.62 7.99 -10.39
C PHE A 84 -14.03 7.81 -10.99
N ILE A 85 -14.69 6.70 -10.67
CA ILE A 85 -16.11 6.49 -10.92
C ILE A 85 -16.83 6.73 -9.61
N ILE A 86 -17.70 7.75 -9.58
CA ILE A 86 -18.29 8.28 -8.36
C ILE A 86 -19.80 8.07 -8.40
N VAL A 87 -20.34 7.45 -7.36
CA VAL A 87 -21.76 7.22 -7.19
C VAL A 87 -22.23 7.70 -5.83
N SER A 88 -23.48 8.18 -5.77
CA SER A 88 -24.20 8.44 -4.53
C SER A 88 -25.26 7.36 -4.32
N THR A 89 -25.36 6.83 -3.09
CA THR A 89 -26.43 5.86 -2.75
C THR A 89 -27.77 6.54 -2.45
N GLY A 90 -27.79 7.87 -2.34
CA GLY A 90 -29.00 8.60 -1.94
C GLY A 90 -29.44 8.18 -0.54
N LYS A 91 -30.68 7.66 -0.44
CA LYS A 91 -31.26 7.16 0.82
C LYS A 91 -31.09 5.66 1.02
N ASP A 92 -30.59 4.94 0.02
CA ASP A 92 -30.45 3.50 0.08
C ASP A 92 -29.18 3.10 0.84
N PHE A 93 -29.28 2.04 1.62
CA PHE A 93 -28.15 1.45 2.35
C PHE A 93 -27.57 0.24 1.61
N SER A 94 -27.67 0.23 0.27
CA SER A 94 -27.10 -0.81 -0.58
C SER A 94 -26.50 -0.22 -1.85
N PHE A 95 -25.55 -0.96 -2.43
CA PHE A 95 -24.95 -0.62 -3.72
C PHE A 95 -24.65 -1.90 -4.52
N PRO A 96 -24.66 -1.86 -5.85
CA PRO A 96 -24.30 -3.01 -6.67
C PRO A 96 -22.84 -3.42 -6.44
N ASN A 97 -22.56 -4.71 -6.23
CA ASN A 97 -21.20 -5.20 -6.13
C ASN A 97 -20.50 -5.19 -7.50
N ILE A 98 -19.16 -5.08 -7.47
CA ILE A 98 -18.30 -5.30 -8.63
C ILE A 98 -17.31 -6.44 -8.41
N ALA A 99 -17.24 -7.02 -7.22
CA ALA A 99 -16.29 -8.06 -6.84
C ALA A 99 -16.41 -9.33 -7.70
N LEU A 100 -17.59 -9.63 -8.24
CA LEU A 100 -17.80 -10.75 -9.17
C LEU A 100 -17.00 -10.62 -10.47
N HIS A 101 -16.72 -9.41 -10.90
CA HIS A 101 -15.98 -9.11 -12.14
C HIS A 101 -14.58 -8.56 -11.87
N ILE A 102 -14.37 -7.94 -10.71
CA ILE A 102 -13.13 -7.31 -10.27
C ILE A 102 -12.82 -7.83 -8.86
N PRO A 103 -12.18 -9.00 -8.73
CA PRO A 103 -12.01 -9.67 -7.42
C PRO A 103 -11.30 -8.80 -6.37
N ALA A 104 -10.40 -7.90 -6.78
CA ALA A 104 -9.77 -6.93 -5.90
C ALA A 104 -10.77 -6.06 -5.10
N ALA A 105 -12.00 -5.89 -5.57
CA ALA A 105 -13.02 -5.10 -4.89
C ALA A 105 -13.60 -5.80 -3.64
N ALA A 106 -13.46 -7.11 -3.51
CA ALA A 106 -14.13 -7.90 -2.47
C ALA A 106 -13.84 -7.41 -1.05
N LEU A 107 -12.59 -7.08 -0.75
CA LEU A 107 -12.20 -6.59 0.58
C LEU A 107 -12.73 -5.18 0.84
N TYR A 108 -12.69 -4.31 -0.16
CA TYR A 108 -13.21 -2.94 -0.03
C TYR A 108 -14.73 -2.93 0.17
N GLU A 109 -15.46 -3.80 -0.51
CA GLU A 109 -16.92 -3.92 -0.33
C GLU A 109 -17.27 -4.40 1.08
N ARG A 110 -16.49 -5.34 1.64
CA ARG A 110 -16.63 -5.79 3.04
C ARG A 110 -16.26 -4.68 4.03
N GLU A 111 -15.18 -3.94 3.78
CA GLU A 111 -14.80 -2.77 4.58
C GLU A 111 -15.90 -1.72 4.60
N ILE A 112 -16.47 -1.37 3.44
CA ILE A 112 -17.59 -0.41 3.34
C ILE A 112 -18.79 -0.90 4.13
N LYS A 113 -19.11 -2.19 4.06
CA LYS A 113 -20.19 -2.78 4.86
C LYS A 113 -19.93 -2.64 6.36
N ASP A 114 -18.73 -3.01 6.82
CA ASP A 114 -18.39 -2.94 8.23
C ASP A 114 -18.38 -1.50 8.76
N MET A 115 -17.75 -0.59 8.03
CA MET A 115 -17.47 0.74 8.52
C MET A 115 -18.61 1.74 8.32
N PHE A 116 -19.48 1.51 7.31
CA PHE A 116 -20.59 2.40 6.97
C PHE A 116 -21.97 1.72 7.00
N GLY A 117 -22.04 0.38 7.07
CA GLY A 117 -23.30 -0.37 7.06
C GLY A 117 -24.00 -0.38 5.70
N LEU A 118 -23.28 -0.20 4.60
CA LEU A 118 -23.82 -0.31 3.26
C LEU A 118 -23.67 -1.74 2.75
N ILE A 119 -24.73 -2.30 2.19
CA ILE A 119 -24.77 -3.70 1.74
C ILE A 119 -24.33 -3.79 0.28
N PRO A 120 -23.21 -4.47 -0.04
CA PRO A 120 -22.84 -4.76 -1.42
C PRO A 120 -23.75 -5.85 -1.98
N ALA A 121 -24.76 -5.46 -2.74
CA ALA A 121 -25.78 -6.37 -3.24
C ALA A 121 -25.18 -7.38 -4.23
N GLY A 122 -25.30 -8.68 -3.90
CA GLY A 122 -24.76 -9.79 -4.69
C GLY A 122 -23.30 -10.17 -4.40
N ASN A 123 -22.64 -9.56 -3.41
CA ASN A 123 -21.33 -10.03 -2.96
C ASN A 123 -21.46 -11.40 -2.29
N LEU A 124 -20.57 -12.36 -2.66
CA LEU A 124 -20.61 -13.75 -2.17
C LEU A 124 -20.03 -13.90 -0.77
N ASP A 125 -19.10 -13.04 -0.37
CA ASP A 125 -18.50 -13.04 0.97
C ASP A 125 -18.87 -11.77 1.73
N THR A 126 -19.80 -11.87 2.64
CA THR A 126 -20.28 -10.77 3.47
C THR A 126 -19.87 -10.92 4.94
N ARG A 127 -18.90 -11.80 5.24
CA ARG A 127 -18.36 -11.98 6.60
C ARG A 127 -17.66 -10.71 7.10
N PRO A 128 -17.61 -10.47 8.41
CA PRO A 128 -16.88 -9.34 9.00
C PRO A 128 -15.42 -9.31 8.54
N LEU A 129 -14.89 -8.14 8.23
CA LEU A 129 -13.50 -7.93 7.81
C LEU A 129 -12.72 -7.12 8.85
N VAL A 130 -13.00 -5.82 8.93
CA VAL A 130 -12.32 -4.85 9.82
C VAL A 130 -12.84 -4.99 11.24
N LEU A 131 -14.16 -4.93 11.38
CA LEU A 131 -14.81 -5.13 12.66
C LEU A 131 -14.92 -6.62 12.92
N HIS A 132 -14.44 -7.05 14.11
CA HIS A 132 -14.51 -8.44 14.48
C HIS A 132 -15.94 -8.82 14.87
N GLU A 133 -16.24 -10.10 14.88
CA GLU A 133 -17.54 -10.69 15.19
C GLU A 133 -18.13 -10.23 16.53
N HIS A 134 -17.27 -9.80 17.46
CA HIS A 134 -17.68 -9.26 18.77
C HIS A 134 -18.17 -7.80 18.72
N TRP A 135 -18.01 -7.10 17.60
CA TRP A 135 -18.48 -5.73 17.43
C TRP A 135 -20.01 -5.72 17.32
N PRO A 136 -20.71 -4.81 18.04
CA PRO A 136 -22.17 -4.80 18.06
C PRO A 136 -22.77 -4.43 16.72
N ASP A 137 -23.80 -5.17 16.32
CA ASP A 137 -24.54 -4.89 15.09
C ASP A 137 -25.11 -3.48 15.07
N GLY A 138 -25.20 -2.88 13.90
CA GLY A 138 -25.77 -1.53 13.73
C GLY A 138 -24.85 -0.38 14.16
N THR A 139 -23.63 -0.68 14.59
CA THR A 139 -22.64 0.33 14.99
C THR A 139 -21.56 0.48 13.92
N PHE A 140 -21.51 1.65 13.26
CA PHE A 140 -20.65 1.89 12.10
C PHE A 140 -19.68 3.05 12.36
N PRO A 141 -18.39 2.77 12.63
CA PRO A 141 -17.45 3.77 13.14
C PRO A 141 -17.16 4.96 12.23
N LEU A 142 -17.24 4.79 10.91
CA LEU A 142 -16.96 5.87 9.97
C LEU A 142 -18.19 6.71 9.57
N ARG A 143 -19.35 6.42 10.13
CA ARG A 143 -20.49 7.34 10.04
C ARG A 143 -20.27 8.59 10.89
N LYS A 144 -20.84 9.71 10.47
CA LYS A 144 -20.64 11.01 11.14
C LYS A 144 -21.32 11.10 12.51
N GLU A 145 -22.36 10.31 12.78
CA GLU A 145 -22.98 10.20 14.10
C GLU A 145 -22.17 9.37 15.14
N PHE A 146 -21.17 8.60 14.70
CA PHE A 146 -20.34 7.85 15.63
C PHE A 146 -19.29 8.77 16.27
N GLU A 147 -19.38 8.94 17.58
CA GLU A 147 -18.43 9.75 18.34
C GLU A 147 -17.15 8.97 18.65
N LEU A 148 -15.98 9.63 18.55
CA LEU A 148 -14.66 9.03 18.66
C LEU A 148 -14.45 8.22 19.96
N HIS A 149 -15.01 8.69 21.08
CA HIS A 149 -14.84 8.05 22.39
C HIS A 149 -16.00 7.13 22.76
N THR A 150 -16.85 6.77 21.82
CA THR A 150 -17.96 5.83 22.05
C THR A 150 -17.40 4.47 22.46
N LYS A 151 -17.79 4.02 23.64
CA LYS A 151 -17.54 2.65 24.07
C LYS A 151 -18.60 1.75 23.42
N ALA A 152 -18.27 1.15 22.30
CA ALA A 152 -19.12 0.15 21.70
C ALA A 152 -19.30 -1.02 22.68
N GLY A 153 -20.52 -1.54 22.79
CA GLY A 153 -20.78 -2.77 23.53
C GLY A 153 -20.03 -3.95 22.89
N ARG A 154 -20.18 -5.12 23.48
CA ARG A 154 -19.65 -6.39 22.92
C ARG A 154 -20.80 -7.37 22.77
N GLN A 155 -20.81 -8.09 21.66
CA GLN A 155 -21.72 -9.24 21.44
C GLN A 155 -20.93 -10.54 21.40
N GLU A 156 -21.59 -11.64 21.72
CA GLU A 156 -20.99 -12.97 21.60
C GLU A 156 -21.41 -13.60 20.27
N LYS A 157 -20.48 -13.61 19.32
CA LYS A 157 -20.61 -14.30 18.02
C LYS A 157 -19.28 -14.94 17.69
N GLU A 158 -19.34 -16.04 16.94
CA GLU A 158 -18.17 -16.70 16.37
C GLU A 158 -17.96 -16.28 14.93
N TYR A 159 -16.69 -16.20 14.52
CA TYR A 159 -16.37 -15.95 13.12
C TYR A 159 -16.66 -17.19 12.28
N PRO A 160 -17.45 -17.09 11.20
CA PRO A 160 -17.83 -18.22 10.39
C PRO A 160 -16.71 -18.63 9.42
N PHE A 161 -15.68 -19.32 9.94
CA PHE A 161 -14.61 -19.87 9.11
C PHE A 161 -15.14 -20.87 8.09
N LEU A 162 -14.56 -20.86 6.89
CA LEU A 162 -14.87 -21.84 5.86
C LEU A 162 -14.21 -23.18 6.22
N ARG A 163 -15.00 -24.24 6.34
CA ARG A 163 -14.49 -25.57 6.62
C ARG A 163 -14.37 -26.37 5.33
N VAL A 164 -13.18 -26.87 5.07
CA VAL A 164 -12.95 -27.84 3.99
C VAL A 164 -13.42 -29.22 4.47
N GLN A 165 -14.29 -29.85 3.69
CA GLN A 165 -14.87 -31.16 4.06
C GLN A 165 -14.01 -32.30 3.51
N GLY A 166 -13.78 -33.35 4.33
CA GLY A 166 -13.06 -34.57 3.97
C GLY A 166 -12.60 -35.33 5.22
N GLU A 167 -12.60 -36.65 5.19
CA GLU A 167 -12.27 -37.50 6.37
C GLU A 167 -10.79 -37.38 6.78
N GLU A 168 -9.89 -37.07 5.83
CA GLU A 168 -8.44 -36.99 6.07
C GLU A 168 -7.93 -35.53 6.22
N ILE A 169 -8.84 -34.54 6.23
CA ILE A 169 -8.48 -33.15 6.34
C ILE A 169 -8.31 -32.78 7.82
N CYS A 170 -7.13 -32.22 8.12
CA CYS A 170 -6.82 -31.70 9.44
C CYS A 170 -6.80 -30.17 9.39
N GLU A 171 -7.45 -29.51 10.37
CA GLU A 171 -7.38 -28.06 10.57
C GLU A 171 -6.34 -27.71 11.63
N ILE A 172 -5.43 -26.77 11.31
CA ILE A 172 -4.40 -26.25 12.24
C ILE A 172 -4.62 -24.75 12.42
N PRO A 173 -5.16 -24.30 13.56
CA PRO A 173 -5.25 -22.87 13.89
C PRO A 173 -3.91 -22.37 14.44
N VAL A 174 -3.41 -21.25 13.90
CA VAL A 174 -2.17 -20.58 14.33
C VAL A 174 -2.46 -19.12 14.64
N GLY A 175 -2.07 -18.63 15.80
CA GLY A 175 -2.36 -17.27 16.25
C GLY A 175 -3.79 -17.12 16.85
N PRO A 176 -4.26 -15.88 17.14
CA PRO A 176 -3.69 -14.61 16.67
C PRO A 176 -2.39 -14.16 17.36
N VAL A 177 -2.06 -14.68 18.55
CA VAL A 177 -0.84 -14.31 19.27
C VAL A 177 0.31 -15.22 18.83
N HIS A 178 1.43 -14.62 18.49
CA HIS A 178 2.67 -15.29 18.06
C HIS A 178 3.82 -14.95 19.00
N ALA A 179 4.91 -15.72 18.89
CA ALA A 179 6.13 -15.44 19.63
C ALA A 179 6.94 -14.29 18.97
N GLY A 180 7.80 -13.65 19.76
CA GLY A 180 8.71 -12.60 19.29
C GLY A 180 8.01 -11.28 19.01
N ILE A 181 8.38 -10.65 17.90
CA ILE A 181 7.93 -9.32 17.49
C ILE A 181 6.80 -9.36 16.43
N ILE A 182 6.23 -10.53 16.17
CA ILE A 182 5.16 -10.68 15.16
C ILE A 182 3.87 -10.12 15.72
N GLU A 183 3.26 -9.19 14.98
CA GLU A 183 1.97 -8.61 15.33
C GLU A 183 0.84 -9.66 15.16
N PRO A 184 -0.31 -9.49 15.86
CA PRO A 184 -1.35 -10.50 15.87
C PRO A 184 -2.06 -10.68 14.53
N GLY A 185 -2.21 -11.93 14.13
CA GLY A 185 -2.98 -12.40 12.98
C GLY A 185 -3.30 -13.87 13.13
N HIS A 186 -4.48 -14.29 12.72
CA HIS A 186 -4.89 -15.70 12.80
C HIS A 186 -4.81 -16.36 11.43
N PHE A 187 -4.21 -17.55 11.40
CA PHE A 187 -4.04 -18.37 10.21
C PHE A 187 -4.67 -19.74 10.47
N ARG A 188 -5.65 -20.10 9.66
CA ARG A 188 -6.30 -21.40 9.74
C ARG A 188 -5.94 -22.23 8.52
N PHE A 189 -5.04 -23.18 8.72
CA PHE A 189 -4.62 -24.11 7.69
C PHE A 189 -5.58 -25.30 7.62
N SER A 190 -5.96 -25.71 6.40
CA SER A 190 -6.51 -27.04 6.13
C SER A 190 -5.46 -27.82 5.36
N ILE A 191 -5.05 -28.97 5.91
CA ILE A 191 -4.00 -29.82 5.34
C ILE A 191 -4.53 -31.20 4.98
N LEU A 192 -3.97 -31.77 3.91
CA LEU A 192 -4.16 -33.16 3.50
C LEU A 192 -2.80 -33.83 3.46
N GLY A 193 -2.58 -34.79 4.40
CA GLY A 193 -1.22 -35.28 4.64
C GLY A 193 -0.31 -34.15 5.14
N GLU A 194 0.74 -33.81 4.39
CA GLU A 194 1.64 -32.70 4.72
C GLU A 194 1.31 -31.39 3.97
N ASN A 195 0.54 -31.47 2.88
CA ASN A 195 0.28 -30.35 1.98
C ASN A 195 -0.83 -29.44 2.47
N ILE A 196 -0.60 -28.13 2.38
CA ILE A 196 -1.62 -27.11 2.60
C ILE A 196 -2.56 -27.09 1.39
N ILE A 197 -3.85 -27.38 1.63
CA ILE A 197 -4.89 -27.35 0.60
C ILE A 197 -5.77 -26.10 0.68
N ASN A 198 -5.78 -25.44 1.85
CA ASN A 198 -6.45 -24.15 2.05
C ASN A 198 -5.80 -23.42 3.21
N LEU A 199 -5.71 -22.10 3.08
CA LEU A 199 -5.39 -21.19 4.17
C LEU A 199 -6.48 -20.13 4.22
N GLU A 200 -6.99 -19.86 5.40
CA GLU A 200 -7.86 -18.72 5.68
C GLU A 200 -7.19 -17.79 6.68
N THR A 201 -7.07 -16.50 6.31
CA THR A 201 -6.43 -15.48 7.14
C THR A 201 -7.47 -14.61 7.82
N ARG A 202 -7.26 -14.31 9.11
CA ARG A 202 -8.06 -13.34 9.87
C ARG A 202 -7.12 -12.29 10.44
N LEU A 203 -7.27 -11.05 9.97
CA LEU A 203 -6.46 -9.90 10.35
C LEU A 203 -7.29 -8.88 11.14
N PHE A 204 -6.86 -7.64 11.19
CA PHE A 204 -7.50 -6.51 11.86
C PHE A 204 -7.52 -6.59 13.40
N TYR A 205 -6.61 -7.37 14.01
CA TYR A 205 -6.40 -7.39 15.45
C TYR A 205 -5.67 -6.13 15.97
N THR A 206 -4.92 -5.44 15.10
CA THR A 206 -4.20 -4.21 15.41
C THR A 206 -4.90 -2.95 14.91
N HIS A 207 -6.19 -3.02 14.57
CA HIS A 207 -6.95 -1.86 14.10
C HIS A 207 -6.98 -0.75 15.15
N LYS A 208 -6.45 0.42 14.78
CA LYS A 208 -6.28 1.61 15.64
C LYS A 208 -7.33 2.69 15.38
N GLY A 209 -8.09 2.56 14.29
CA GLY A 209 -9.08 3.55 13.86
C GLY A 209 -8.46 4.82 13.30
N VAL A 210 -7.33 4.72 12.60
CA VAL A 210 -6.55 5.84 12.05
C VAL A 210 -7.42 6.81 11.23
N GLU A 211 -8.31 6.28 10.40
CA GLU A 211 -9.17 7.09 9.53
C GLU A 211 -10.18 7.92 10.34
N LYS A 212 -10.72 7.37 11.42
CA LYS A 212 -11.64 8.09 12.31
C LYS A 212 -10.90 9.09 13.21
N LEU A 213 -9.74 8.73 13.73
CA LEU A 213 -8.89 9.62 14.54
C LEU A 213 -8.54 10.90 13.77
N ALA A 214 -8.17 10.76 12.50
CA ALA A 214 -7.80 11.89 11.65
C ALA A 214 -8.91 12.95 11.52
N GLU A 215 -10.20 12.56 11.56
CA GLU A 215 -11.35 13.49 11.50
C GLU A 215 -11.37 14.48 12.67
N SER A 216 -10.73 14.15 13.81
CA SER A 216 -10.69 14.98 15.04
C SER A 216 -9.40 15.76 15.22
N MET A 217 -8.43 15.59 14.33
CA MET A 217 -7.07 16.14 14.46
C MET A 217 -6.85 17.33 13.53
N LYS A 218 -5.87 18.17 13.87
CA LYS A 218 -5.38 19.22 12.96
C LYS A 218 -4.58 18.59 11.81
N LEU A 219 -4.55 19.23 10.65
CA LEU A 219 -3.84 18.74 9.47
C LEU A 219 -2.37 18.39 9.77
N ASP A 220 -1.65 19.24 10.51
CA ASP A 220 -0.24 18.99 10.86
C ASP A 220 -0.06 17.81 11.83
N ASP A 221 -1.03 17.54 12.70
CA ASP A 221 -0.95 16.42 13.63
C ASP A 221 -1.20 15.08 12.95
N VAL A 222 -2.01 15.08 11.88
CA VAL A 222 -2.25 13.87 11.06
C VAL A 222 -0.99 13.43 10.30
N VAL A 223 -0.02 14.32 10.06
CA VAL A 223 1.30 13.90 9.53
C VAL A 223 1.91 12.84 10.46
N PHE A 224 1.92 13.10 11.78
CA PHE A 224 2.45 12.15 12.77
C PHE A 224 1.58 10.90 12.95
N LEU A 225 0.26 11.03 12.77
CA LEU A 225 -0.64 9.88 12.78
C LEU A 225 -0.35 8.96 11.58
N SER A 226 -0.12 9.53 10.39
CA SER A 226 0.17 8.76 9.18
C SER A 226 1.48 7.97 9.29
N GLU A 227 2.53 8.51 9.94
CA GLU A 227 3.77 7.80 10.24
C GLU A 227 3.55 6.56 11.13
N ARG A 228 2.48 6.53 11.92
CA ARG A 228 2.16 5.48 12.90
C ARG A 228 1.17 4.43 12.39
N ILE A 229 0.82 4.52 11.13
CA ILE A 229 0.08 3.45 10.43
C ILE A 229 0.92 2.17 10.45
N ALA A 230 2.18 2.28 9.98
CA ALA A 230 3.21 1.26 10.10
C ALA A 230 4.55 1.97 10.32
N GLY A 231 5.22 1.72 11.45
CA GLY A 231 6.41 2.46 11.84
C GLY A 231 7.62 2.28 10.90
N ASP A 232 7.62 1.23 10.10
CA ASP A 232 8.61 0.95 9.06
C ASP A 232 8.25 1.51 7.67
N GLU A 233 7.11 2.20 7.56
CA GLU A 233 6.64 2.93 6.36
C GLU A 233 6.34 4.41 6.68
N SER A 234 7.08 4.99 7.61
CA SER A 234 6.83 6.34 8.14
C SER A 234 6.95 7.43 7.08
N VAL A 235 8.01 7.36 6.25
CA VAL A 235 8.26 8.34 5.19
C VAL A 235 7.27 8.17 4.05
N ALA A 236 6.98 6.94 3.64
CA ALA A 236 6.05 6.68 2.55
C ALA A 236 4.63 7.17 2.90
N ASN A 237 4.11 6.80 4.08
CA ASN A 237 2.76 7.20 4.51
C ASN A 237 2.67 8.71 4.73
N SER A 238 3.63 9.33 5.42
CA SER A 238 3.60 10.78 5.62
C SER A 238 3.80 11.58 4.32
N SER A 239 4.59 11.06 3.37
CA SER A 239 4.73 11.69 2.04
C SER A 239 3.42 11.66 1.27
N ALA A 240 2.71 10.52 1.25
CA ALA A 240 1.42 10.39 0.57
C ALA A 240 0.37 11.32 1.19
N TYR A 241 0.28 11.38 2.53
CA TYR A 241 -0.61 12.30 3.23
C TYR A 241 -0.30 13.78 2.91
N CYS A 242 0.97 14.20 3.09
CA CYS A 242 1.38 15.58 2.79
C CYS A 242 1.08 15.95 1.34
N GLN A 243 1.36 15.06 0.39
CA GLN A 243 1.08 15.29 -1.03
C GLN A 243 -0.42 15.52 -1.29
N ALA A 244 -1.33 14.78 -0.62
CA ALA A 244 -2.78 14.99 -0.76
C ALA A 244 -3.18 16.40 -0.31
N ILE A 245 -2.69 16.87 0.84
CA ILE A 245 -2.95 18.22 1.34
C ILE A 245 -2.34 19.28 0.43
N GLU A 246 -1.10 19.09 -0.05
CA GLU A 246 -0.41 20.00 -0.96
C GLU A 246 -1.17 20.15 -2.28
N LYS A 247 -1.73 19.08 -2.83
CA LYS A 247 -2.61 19.12 -4.01
C LYS A 247 -3.91 19.90 -3.75
N ILE A 248 -4.56 19.70 -2.59
CA ILE A 248 -5.75 20.44 -2.19
C ILE A 248 -5.42 21.95 -2.06
N ALA A 249 -4.29 22.26 -1.44
CA ALA A 249 -3.80 23.61 -1.24
C ALA A 249 -3.27 24.27 -2.53
N GLN A 250 -3.11 23.50 -3.60
CA GLN A 250 -2.53 23.94 -4.88
C GLN A 250 -1.13 24.57 -4.72
N VAL A 251 -0.31 24.01 -3.83
CA VAL A 251 1.06 24.45 -3.61
C VAL A 251 2.06 23.45 -4.16
N GLU A 252 3.13 23.99 -4.74
CA GLU A 252 4.28 23.19 -5.17
C GLU A 252 5.40 23.32 -4.15
N ILE A 253 5.91 22.18 -3.68
CA ILE A 253 6.98 22.15 -2.68
C ILE A 253 8.34 22.48 -3.33
N PRO A 254 9.29 23.09 -2.57
CA PRO A 254 10.61 23.44 -3.08
C PRO A 254 11.39 22.23 -3.62
N ASN A 255 12.22 22.44 -4.64
CA ASN A 255 12.99 21.35 -5.26
C ASN A 255 13.93 20.67 -4.27
N ARG A 256 14.54 21.45 -3.35
CA ARG A 256 15.34 20.90 -2.26
C ARG A 256 14.53 19.92 -1.40
N ALA A 257 13.30 20.29 -1.03
CA ALA A 257 12.42 19.42 -0.25
C ALA A 257 12.03 18.14 -1.02
N LYS A 258 11.77 18.24 -2.33
CA LYS A 258 11.50 17.08 -3.20
C LYS A 258 12.66 16.08 -3.16
N LYS A 259 13.91 16.56 -3.33
CA LYS A 259 15.12 15.71 -3.29
C LYS A 259 15.33 15.08 -1.90
N ILE A 260 15.12 15.83 -0.83
CA ILE A 260 15.24 15.34 0.55
C ILE A 260 14.19 14.25 0.83
N ARG A 261 12.92 14.44 0.42
CA ARG A 261 11.88 13.39 0.52
C ARG A 261 12.30 12.11 -0.21
N THR A 262 12.89 12.24 -1.39
CA THR A 262 13.40 11.08 -2.15
C THR A 262 14.53 10.38 -1.40
N ILE A 263 15.51 11.11 -0.86
CA ILE A 263 16.62 10.53 -0.09
C ILE A 263 16.10 9.74 1.11
N PHE A 264 15.19 10.31 1.90
CA PHE A 264 14.65 9.62 3.07
C PHE A 264 13.72 8.45 2.69
N GLY A 265 12.95 8.57 1.62
CA GLY A 265 12.15 7.46 1.09
C GLY A 265 13.00 6.27 0.65
N GLU A 266 14.13 6.51 0.00
CA GLU A 266 15.04 5.45 -0.41
C GLU A 266 15.90 4.91 0.77
N LEU A 267 16.22 5.72 1.79
CA LEU A 267 16.80 5.22 3.04
C LEU A 267 15.81 4.28 3.76
N GLU A 268 14.52 4.63 3.82
CA GLU A 268 13.47 3.76 4.36
C GLU A 268 13.41 2.43 3.60
N ARG A 269 13.46 2.46 2.28
CA ARG A 269 13.46 1.26 1.43
C ARG A 269 14.66 0.37 1.70
N ILE A 270 15.88 0.92 1.75
CA ILE A 270 17.11 0.14 1.93
C ILE A 270 17.12 -0.58 3.28
N TYR A 271 16.85 0.11 4.40
CA TYR A 271 16.93 -0.57 5.70
C TYR A 271 15.85 -1.64 5.88
N ASN A 272 14.67 -1.44 5.28
CA ASN A 272 13.60 -2.43 5.30
C ASN A 272 13.93 -3.64 4.43
N HIS A 273 14.38 -3.43 3.18
CA HIS A 273 14.76 -4.55 2.32
C HIS A 273 15.91 -5.37 2.90
N ILE A 274 16.93 -4.72 3.45
CA ILE A 274 18.04 -5.42 4.13
C ILE A 274 17.51 -6.21 5.35
N GLY A 275 16.56 -5.64 6.10
CA GLY A 275 15.91 -6.33 7.21
C GLY A 275 15.10 -7.55 6.77
N THR A 276 14.37 -7.43 5.66
CA THR A 276 13.62 -8.54 5.08
C THR A 276 14.52 -9.63 4.54
N LEU A 277 15.62 -9.28 3.85
CA LEU A 277 16.63 -10.23 3.40
C LEU A 277 17.30 -10.96 4.59
N ALA A 278 17.51 -10.28 5.72
CA ALA A 278 17.98 -10.90 6.95
C ALA A 278 16.97 -11.91 7.51
N GLY A 279 15.67 -11.56 7.54
CA GLY A 279 14.59 -12.45 7.95
C GLY A 279 14.47 -13.68 7.04
N ILE A 280 14.47 -13.51 5.72
CA ILE A 280 14.50 -14.61 4.75
C ILE A 280 15.71 -15.53 5.02
N SER A 281 16.88 -14.96 5.33
CA SER A 281 18.08 -15.76 5.66
C SER A 281 17.89 -16.56 6.95
N THR A 282 17.17 -16.02 7.94
CA THR A 282 16.82 -16.74 9.17
C THR A 282 15.90 -17.93 8.88
N ASP A 283 14.80 -17.72 8.14
CA ASP A 283 13.79 -18.72 7.86
C ASP A 283 14.31 -19.80 6.88
N ALA A 284 15.28 -19.44 6.04
CA ALA A 284 16.03 -20.39 5.22
C ALA A 284 17.20 -21.07 5.97
N SER A 285 17.26 -20.96 7.30
CA SER A 285 18.27 -21.59 8.18
C SER A 285 19.71 -21.17 7.86
N PHE A 286 19.93 -19.91 7.47
CA PHE A 286 21.26 -19.36 7.21
C PHE A 286 21.60 -18.20 8.18
N PRO A 287 21.84 -18.47 9.48
CA PRO A 287 21.98 -17.45 10.53
C PRO A 287 23.18 -16.51 10.33
N PHE A 288 24.26 -16.97 9.68
CA PHE A 288 25.40 -16.10 9.39
C PHE A 288 25.00 -14.95 8.44
N GLY A 289 24.28 -15.25 7.36
CA GLY A 289 23.78 -14.24 6.44
C GLY A 289 22.84 -13.26 7.12
N SER A 290 21.90 -13.78 7.94
CA SER A 290 20.99 -12.97 8.74
C SER A 290 21.74 -12.01 9.68
N ALA A 291 22.69 -12.50 10.45
CA ALA A 291 23.49 -11.67 11.38
C ALA A 291 24.24 -10.55 10.65
N ARG A 292 24.86 -10.86 9.51
CA ARG A 292 25.59 -9.86 8.71
C ARG A 292 24.67 -8.78 8.13
N LEU A 293 23.51 -9.16 7.58
CA LEU A 293 22.53 -8.22 7.06
C LEU A 293 21.93 -7.33 8.17
N ASN A 294 21.66 -7.89 9.35
CA ASN A 294 21.20 -7.10 10.50
C ASN A 294 22.21 -6.05 10.97
N ILE A 295 23.53 -6.32 10.87
CA ILE A 295 24.57 -5.32 11.12
C ILE A 295 24.47 -4.16 10.12
N LEU A 296 24.20 -4.43 8.83
CA LEU A 296 24.02 -3.37 7.83
C LEU A 296 22.75 -2.57 8.10
N LYS A 297 21.65 -3.24 8.44
CA LYS A 297 20.39 -2.58 8.85
C LYS A 297 20.64 -1.64 10.02
N GLU A 298 21.35 -2.11 11.07
CA GLU A 298 21.65 -1.30 12.25
C GLU A 298 22.46 -0.04 11.89
N ARG A 299 23.48 -0.17 11.04
CA ARG A 299 24.29 0.98 10.57
C ARG A 299 23.44 2.01 9.81
N LEU A 300 22.43 1.56 9.02
CA LEU A 300 21.47 2.46 8.36
C LEU A 300 20.58 3.16 9.37
N MET A 301 20.08 2.45 10.38
CA MET A 301 19.25 3.05 11.43
C MET A 301 20.02 4.08 12.28
N GLN A 302 21.33 3.87 12.52
CA GLN A 302 22.21 4.87 13.14
C GLN A 302 22.42 6.09 12.23
N LEU A 303 22.60 5.87 10.94
CA LEU A 303 22.65 6.97 9.97
C LEU A 303 21.35 7.77 10.01
N ASN A 304 20.19 7.13 9.94
CA ASN A 304 18.88 7.77 9.99
C ASN A 304 18.76 8.66 11.24
N GLU A 305 19.12 8.12 12.42
CA GLU A 305 19.09 8.87 13.68
C GLU A 305 19.99 10.11 13.63
N SER A 306 21.19 9.99 13.05
CA SER A 306 22.10 11.13 12.90
C SER A 306 21.58 12.22 11.96
N LEU A 307 20.72 11.87 10.98
CA LEU A 307 20.17 12.80 9.99
C LEU A 307 18.90 13.49 10.46
N CYS A 308 18.01 12.79 11.16
CA CYS A 308 16.67 13.30 11.53
C CYS A 308 16.27 13.09 13.00
N GLY A 309 17.14 12.51 13.83
CA GLY A 309 16.85 12.21 15.24
C GLY A 309 15.95 11.00 15.47
N SER A 310 15.67 10.21 14.42
CA SER A 310 14.85 9.01 14.51
C SER A 310 15.45 7.86 13.71
N ARG A 311 15.61 6.71 14.35
CA ARG A 311 16.12 5.47 13.72
C ARG A 311 15.25 4.97 12.59
N ILE A 312 13.93 5.22 12.68
CA ILE A 312 12.89 4.79 11.73
C ILE A 312 12.25 5.98 10.99
N LEU A 313 12.97 7.12 10.95
CA LEU A 313 12.65 8.28 10.11
C LEU A 313 11.34 9.01 10.46
N PHE A 314 10.88 8.97 11.73
CA PHE A 314 9.76 9.80 12.17
C PHE A 314 10.11 11.29 12.13
N GLY A 315 9.15 12.12 11.77
CA GLY A 315 9.26 13.58 11.79
C GLY A 315 10.02 14.18 10.61
N VAL A 316 10.27 13.44 9.53
CA VAL A 316 10.96 13.95 8.32
C VAL A 316 10.06 14.89 7.54
N ASN A 317 8.83 14.47 7.25
CA ASN A 317 7.91 15.20 6.40
C ASN A 317 7.08 16.23 7.17
N ARG A 318 6.68 17.28 6.48
CA ARG A 318 5.64 18.21 6.87
C ARG A 318 4.84 18.62 5.64
N ILE A 319 3.65 19.16 5.83
CA ILE A 319 2.88 19.76 4.75
C ILE A 319 3.67 20.95 4.19
N GLY A 320 3.79 20.97 2.88
CA GLY A 320 4.56 21.98 2.15
C GLY A 320 6.06 21.70 2.04
N GLY A 321 6.58 20.55 2.52
CA GLY A 321 8.00 20.21 2.40
C GLY A 321 8.52 19.24 3.46
N VAL A 322 9.68 19.56 4.07
CA VAL A 322 10.37 18.73 5.05
C VAL A 322 10.75 19.49 6.32
N ARG A 323 10.92 18.79 7.43
CA ARG A 323 11.41 19.34 8.71
C ARG A 323 12.93 19.23 8.84
N CYS A 324 13.53 18.20 8.21
CA CYS A 324 14.95 17.91 8.34
C CYS A 324 15.71 18.46 7.13
N ASN A 325 16.87 19.08 7.39
CA ASN A 325 17.78 19.54 6.35
C ASN A 325 18.91 18.52 6.17
N ILE A 326 19.48 18.45 4.97
CA ILE A 326 20.69 17.70 4.67
C ILE A 326 21.80 18.73 4.38
N THR A 327 22.75 18.86 5.33
CA THR A 327 23.91 19.74 5.20
C THR A 327 25.01 19.08 4.36
N ASP A 328 26.09 19.81 4.06
CA ASP A 328 27.24 19.24 3.34
C ASP A 328 27.98 18.18 4.18
N GLU A 329 27.96 18.30 5.52
CA GLU A 329 28.45 17.27 6.42
C GLU A 329 27.59 16.01 6.34
N ASN A 330 26.26 16.19 6.34
CA ASN A 330 25.33 15.07 6.17
C ASN A 330 25.52 14.38 4.81
N LYS A 331 25.73 15.13 3.71
CA LYS A 331 26.04 14.57 2.38
C LYS A 331 27.26 13.67 2.42
N LYS A 332 28.36 14.15 3.02
CA LYS A 332 29.60 13.38 3.15
C LYS A 332 29.39 12.11 3.99
N LEU A 333 28.64 12.23 5.10
CA LEU A 333 28.31 11.10 5.96
C LEU A 333 27.49 10.03 5.21
N ILE A 334 26.43 10.47 4.49
CA ILE A 334 25.59 9.58 3.68
C ILE A 334 26.44 8.85 2.64
N LEU A 335 27.21 9.56 1.83
CA LEU A 335 28.04 8.97 0.77
C LEU A 335 29.05 7.96 1.32
N LYS A 336 29.74 8.28 2.41
CA LYS A 336 30.69 7.39 3.06
C LYS A 336 29.98 6.12 3.56
N THR A 337 28.93 6.28 4.37
CA THR A 337 28.20 5.17 5.00
C THR A 337 27.58 4.24 3.95
N LEU A 338 26.93 4.80 2.93
CA LEU A 338 26.30 4.00 1.88
C LEU A 338 27.35 3.28 1.00
N SER A 339 28.50 3.89 0.73
CA SER A 339 29.58 3.21 0.00
C SER A 339 30.10 1.99 0.76
N GLU A 340 30.32 2.12 2.08
CA GLU A 340 30.75 1.00 2.92
C GLU A 340 29.69 -0.11 3.00
N ILE A 341 28.42 0.29 3.23
CA ILE A 341 27.28 -0.66 3.30
C ILE A 341 27.09 -1.38 1.97
N SER A 342 27.15 -0.67 0.84
CA SER A 342 27.00 -1.27 -0.49
C SER A 342 28.07 -2.34 -0.76
N ASN A 343 29.34 -2.05 -0.42
CA ASN A 343 30.43 -3.01 -0.58
C ASN A 343 30.23 -4.27 0.27
N ASP A 344 29.82 -4.12 1.52
CA ASP A 344 29.56 -5.24 2.41
C ASP A 344 28.30 -6.01 2.00
N PHE A 345 27.27 -5.32 1.54
CA PHE A 345 26.04 -5.91 1.01
C PHE A 345 26.34 -6.84 -0.17
N GLU A 346 27.12 -6.39 -1.16
CA GLU A 346 27.47 -7.22 -2.33
C GLU A 346 28.24 -8.49 -1.95
N LYS A 347 29.15 -8.41 -0.97
CA LYS A 347 29.85 -9.60 -0.45
C LYS A 347 28.88 -10.61 0.18
N ILE A 348 27.92 -10.11 0.98
CA ILE A 348 26.93 -10.96 1.64
C ILE A 348 25.99 -11.59 0.60
N ILE A 349 25.48 -10.82 -0.36
CA ILE A 349 24.61 -11.34 -1.41
C ILE A 349 25.34 -12.38 -2.27
N THR A 350 26.60 -12.14 -2.63
CA THR A 350 27.42 -13.11 -3.35
C THR A 350 27.58 -14.41 -2.56
N LEU A 351 27.82 -14.30 -1.25
CA LEU A 351 27.91 -15.47 -0.37
C LEU A 351 26.58 -16.25 -0.32
N LEU A 352 25.45 -15.57 -0.11
CA LEU A 352 24.13 -16.20 -0.07
C LEU A 352 23.83 -16.94 -1.38
N LYS A 353 24.03 -16.27 -2.52
CA LYS A 353 23.80 -16.87 -3.85
C LYS A 353 24.74 -18.03 -4.17
N SER A 354 25.91 -18.12 -3.54
CA SER A 354 26.85 -19.23 -3.70
C SER A 354 26.46 -20.50 -2.93
N LYS A 355 25.46 -20.44 -2.04
CA LYS A 355 25.04 -21.58 -1.21
C LYS A 355 23.83 -22.25 -1.84
N SER A 356 24.06 -23.44 -2.41
CA SER A 356 22.98 -24.22 -3.06
C SER A 356 21.81 -24.49 -2.11
N SER A 357 22.10 -24.91 -0.87
CA SER A 357 21.05 -25.17 0.14
C SER A 357 20.16 -23.95 0.44
N PHE A 358 20.72 -22.76 0.48
CA PHE A 358 19.97 -21.51 0.64
C PHE A 358 19.10 -21.24 -0.59
N MET A 359 19.69 -21.31 -1.79
CA MET A 359 18.99 -21.05 -3.05
C MET A 359 17.88 -22.07 -3.30
N ASP A 360 18.13 -23.35 -2.99
CA ASP A 360 17.14 -24.42 -3.18
C ASP A 360 15.95 -24.28 -2.22
N ARG A 361 16.20 -23.79 -1.00
CA ARG A 361 15.15 -23.53 -0.02
C ARG A 361 14.20 -22.39 -0.44
N LEU A 362 14.66 -21.43 -1.27
CA LEU A 362 13.85 -20.33 -1.76
C LEU A 362 13.10 -20.67 -3.06
N ARG A 363 13.64 -21.60 -3.87
CA ARG A 363 13.03 -21.97 -5.14
C ARG A 363 11.73 -22.72 -4.95
N ASN A 364 10.72 -22.36 -5.76
CA ASN A 364 9.39 -22.96 -5.75
C ASN A 364 8.65 -22.90 -4.40
N THR A 365 9.18 -22.18 -3.40
CA THR A 365 8.53 -21.98 -2.10
C THR A 365 7.67 -20.74 -2.16
N GLY A 366 6.39 -20.88 -1.83
CA GLY A 366 5.43 -19.78 -1.84
C GLY A 366 5.22 -19.19 -3.24
N THR A 367 5.00 -20.04 -4.23
CA THR A 367 4.83 -19.61 -5.63
C THR A 367 3.46 -18.97 -5.85
N ILE A 368 3.46 -17.72 -6.30
CA ILE A 368 2.25 -16.94 -6.58
C ILE A 368 1.83 -17.16 -8.04
N PRO A 369 0.59 -17.62 -8.31
CA PRO A 369 0.05 -17.64 -9.66
C PRO A 369 -0.15 -16.21 -10.19
N LYS A 370 0.38 -15.91 -11.38
CA LYS A 370 0.28 -14.56 -12.01
C LYS A 370 -1.17 -14.08 -12.14
N LYS A 371 -2.09 -15.01 -12.46
CA LYS A 371 -3.52 -14.69 -12.55
C LYS A 371 -4.08 -14.24 -11.20
N ALA A 372 -3.78 -14.94 -10.11
CA ALA A 372 -4.24 -14.57 -8.77
C ALA A 372 -3.70 -13.19 -8.36
N ALA A 373 -2.42 -12.92 -8.65
CA ALA A 373 -1.81 -11.62 -8.41
C ALA A 373 -2.51 -10.48 -9.16
N TYR A 374 -2.87 -10.71 -10.43
CA TYR A 374 -3.62 -9.74 -11.23
C TYR A 374 -5.03 -9.52 -10.70
N ASP A 375 -5.76 -10.61 -10.42
CA ASP A 375 -7.15 -10.59 -9.95
C ASP A 375 -7.29 -9.88 -8.60
N LEU A 376 -6.30 -10.05 -7.69
CA LEU A 376 -6.28 -9.41 -6.37
C LEU A 376 -5.69 -8.00 -6.38
N GLY A 377 -5.14 -7.53 -7.51
CA GLY A 377 -4.59 -6.18 -7.63
C GLY A 377 -3.36 -5.94 -6.76
N VAL A 378 -2.49 -6.94 -6.59
CA VAL A 378 -1.28 -6.83 -5.77
C VAL A 378 -0.32 -5.78 -6.31
N VAL A 379 0.52 -5.22 -5.42
CA VAL A 379 1.44 -4.11 -5.74
C VAL A 379 2.86 -4.41 -5.25
N GLY A 380 3.82 -3.59 -5.68
CA GLY A 380 5.19 -3.60 -5.19
C GLY A 380 5.95 -4.89 -5.51
N VAL A 381 6.78 -5.35 -4.59
CA VAL A 381 7.59 -6.57 -4.73
C VAL A 381 6.74 -7.79 -5.06
N VAL A 382 5.54 -7.89 -4.50
CA VAL A 382 4.59 -9.01 -4.74
C VAL A 382 4.09 -9.02 -6.19
N ALA A 383 3.81 -7.88 -6.77
CA ALA A 383 3.43 -7.75 -8.18
C ALA A 383 4.64 -8.04 -9.10
N ARG A 384 5.78 -7.42 -8.80
CA ARG A 384 6.99 -7.55 -9.62
C ARG A 384 7.55 -8.98 -9.66
N CYS A 385 7.39 -9.77 -8.58
CA CYS A 385 7.89 -11.15 -8.54
C CYS A 385 7.16 -12.11 -9.48
N VAL A 386 5.97 -11.75 -9.96
CA VAL A 386 5.19 -12.51 -10.96
C VAL A 386 5.21 -11.85 -12.35
N GLY A 387 6.06 -10.85 -12.54
CA GLY A 387 6.19 -10.13 -13.81
C GLY A 387 5.06 -9.14 -14.10
N ILE A 388 4.41 -8.60 -13.08
CA ILE A 388 3.52 -7.44 -13.18
C ILE A 388 4.37 -6.20 -12.88
N ASP A 389 4.72 -5.45 -13.93
CA ASP A 389 5.66 -4.32 -13.84
C ASP A 389 4.94 -3.03 -13.43
N VAL A 390 4.72 -2.87 -12.14
CA VAL A 390 4.14 -1.66 -11.53
C VAL A 390 5.09 -1.07 -10.48
N ASP A 391 5.33 0.24 -10.56
CA ASP A 391 6.14 1.00 -9.60
C ASP A 391 5.70 2.46 -9.60
N THR A 392 5.14 2.93 -8.50
CA THR A 392 4.59 4.29 -8.37
C THR A 392 5.64 5.38 -8.61
N ARG A 393 6.93 5.11 -8.31
CA ARG A 393 8.03 6.05 -8.56
C ARG A 393 8.22 6.33 -10.05
N ARG A 394 7.91 5.37 -10.89
CA ARG A 394 7.99 5.44 -12.35
C ARG A 394 6.66 5.84 -12.98
N ASP A 395 5.57 5.18 -12.55
CA ASP A 395 4.26 5.29 -13.19
C ASP A 395 3.56 6.60 -12.82
N HIS A 396 3.72 7.05 -11.56
CA HIS A 396 3.23 8.34 -11.04
C HIS A 396 4.36 9.10 -10.34
N PRO A 397 5.36 9.60 -11.07
CA PRO A 397 6.55 10.20 -10.44
C PRO A 397 6.18 11.36 -9.54
N TYR A 398 6.62 11.28 -8.29
CA TYR A 398 6.44 12.28 -7.25
C TYR A 398 7.80 12.68 -6.65
N ALA A 399 7.83 13.69 -5.79
CA ALA A 399 9.06 14.23 -5.22
C ALA A 399 10.09 14.50 -6.33
N SER A 400 11.28 13.88 -6.31
CA SER A 400 12.28 14.04 -7.38
C SER A 400 12.46 12.78 -8.24
N TYR A 401 11.57 11.79 -8.16
CA TYR A 401 11.70 10.55 -8.93
C TYR A 401 11.63 10.74 -10.46
N TYR A 402 11.02 11.83 -10.94
CA TYR A 402 11.02 12.18 -12.36
C TYR A 402 12.43 12.35 -12.96
N LEU A 403 13.43 12.67 -12.13
CA LEU A 403 14.82 12.82 -12.55
C LEU A 403 15.47 11.47 -12.89
N HIS A 404 14.95 10.36 -12.36
CA HIS A 404 15.53 9.02 -12.45
C HIS A 404 14.91 8.13 -13.53
N ASN A 405 13.93 8.65 -14.29
CA ASN A 405 13.16 7.86 -15.29
C ASN A 405 13.84 7.71 -16.66
N ASN A 406 15.10 8.09 -16.83
CA ASN A 406 15.80 8.12 -18.11
C ASN A 406 16.44 6.77 -18.53
N LYS A 407 15.73 5.65 -18.38
CA LYS A 407 16.23 4.36 -18.93
C LYS A 407 16.19 4.39 -20.46
N THR A 408 17.28 3.94 -21.10
CA THR A 408 17.34 3.75 -22.56
C THR A 408 16.35 2.68 -23.04
N SER A 409 15.97 2.69 -24.31
CA SER A 409 15.09 1.66 -24.90
C SER A 409 15.63 0.24 -24.70
N GLN A 410 16.95 0.05 -24.75
CA GLN A 410 17.58 -1.25 -24.50
C GLN A 410 17.49 -1.67 -23.01
N GLN A 411 17.61 -0.74 -22.08
CA GLN A 411 17.45 -1.01 -20.65
C GLN A 411 16.00 -1.36 -20.31
N LYS A 412 15.02 -0.68 -20.92
CA LYS A 412 13.60 -1.00 -20.78
C LYS A 412 13.29 -2.40 -21.32
N MET A 413 13.83 -2.76 -22.49
CA MET A 413 13.62 -4.09 -23.10
C MET A 413 14.25 -5.22 -22.26
N ARG A 414 15.48 -5.02 -21.72
CA ARG A 414 16.11 -6.00 -20.83
C ARG A 414 15.29 -6.19 -19.55
N HIS A 415 14.86 -5.11 -18.95
CA HIS A 415 14.01 -5.14 -17.75
C HIS A 415 12.71 -5.93 -18.01
N GLN A 416 12.02 -5.69 -19.13
CA GLN A 416 10.82 -6.42 -19.50
C GLN A 416 11.07 -7.94 -19.67
N ILE A 417 12.15 -8.34 -20.33
CA ILE A 417 12.51 -9.75 -20.51
C ILE A 417 12.84 -10.42 -19.16
N GLU A 418 13.50 -9.70 -18.25
CA GLU A 418 13.79 -10.20 -16.91
C GLU A 418 12.52 -10.35 -16.09
N MET A 419 11.60 -9.39 -16.17
CA MET A 419 10.29 -9.45 -15.48
C MET A 419 9.45 -10.63 -15.96
N GLU A 420 9.41 -10.92 -17.27
CA GLU A 420 8.64 -12.04 -17.82
C GLU A 420 9.13 -13.42 -17.36
N LYS A 421 10.39 -13.54 -16.90
CA LYS A 421 10.99 -14.77 -16.40
C LYS A 421 10.82 -14.99 -14.90
N ARG A 422 10.18 -14.09 -14.17
CA ARG A 422 9.99 -14.21 -12.74
C ARG A 422 9.09 -15.39 -12.37
N SER A 423 9.55 -16.19 -11.40
CA SER A 423 8.89 -17.42 -10.97
C SER A 423 7.74 -17.22 -9.98
N GLY A 424 7.66 -16.04 -9.36
CA GLY A 424 6.66 -15.76 -8.32
C GLY A 424 6.94 -16.38 -6.95
N ASP A 425 8.06 -17.05 -6.76
CA ASP A 425 8.45 -17.72 -5.52
C ASP A 425 9.25 -16.81 -4.56
N ALA A 426 9.68 -17.36 -3.43
CA ALA A 426 10.48 -16.65 -2.44
C ALA A 426 11.83 -16.18 -3.02
N LEU A 427 12.41 -16.94 -3.97
CA LEU A 427 13.65 -16.54 -4.64
C LEU A 427 13.43 -15.28 -5.49
N ALA A 428 12.36 -15.22 -6.28
CA ALA A 428 12.05 -14.03 -7.06
C ALA A 428 11.85 -12.79 -6.18
N ARG A 429 11.16 -12.95 -5.04
CA ARG A 429 10.97 -11.87 -4.06
C ARG A 429 12.30 -11.44 -3.39
N PHE A 430 13.20 -12.38 -3.12
CA PHE A 430 14.55 -12.11 -2.64
C PHE A 430 15.36 -11.29 -3.66
N GLU A 431 15.36 -11.72 -4.93
CA GLU A 431 16.14 -11.06 -6.00
C GLU A 431 15.68 -9.64 -6.27
N ILE A 432 14.36 -9.38 -6.31
CA ILE A 432 13.82 -8.03 -6.48
C ILE A 432 14.29 -7.10 -5.38
N ARG A 433 14.26 -7.53 -4.11
CA ARG A 433 14.75 -6.69 -3.00
C ARG A 433 16.23 -6.37 -3.12
N VAL A 434 17.02 -7.32 -3.58
CA VAL A 434 18.46 -7.07 -3.85
C VAL A 434 18.63 -6.02 -4.95
N GLU A 435 17.85 -6.09 -6.01
CA GLU A 435 17.86 -5.12 -7.11
C GLU A 435 17.42 -3.74 -6.62
N GLU A 436 16.31 -3.65 -5.87
CA GLU A 436 15.82 -2.38 -5.33
C GLU A 436 16.78 -1.72 -4.36
N VAL A 437 17.50 -2.47 -3.54
CA VAL A 437 18.59 -1.91 -2.68
C VAL A 437 19.67 -1.26 -3.54
N ARG A 438 20.09 -1.91 -4.64
CA ARG A 438 21.10 -1.37 -5.56
C ARG A 438 20.61 -0.09 -6.25
N ASP A 439 19.38 -0.10 -6.74
CA ASP A 439 18.76 1.06 -7.37
C ASP A 439 18.67 2.24 -6.38
N SER A 440 18.27 1.98 -5.13
CA SER A 440 18.15 2.99 -4.09
C SER A 440 19.47 3.67 -3.76
N PHE A 441 20.60 2.95 -3.74
CA PHE A 441 21.92 3.56 -3.59
C PHE A 441 22.23 4.57 -4.71
N GLY A 442 21.86 4.24 -5.95
CA GLY A 442 22.01 5.13 -7.11
C GLY A 442 21.12 6.37 -6.98
N ILE A 443 19.84 6.18 -6.68
CA ILE A 443 18.85 7.26 -6.55
C ILE A 443 19.27 8.25 -5.45
N ILE A 444 19.70 7.76 -4.28
CA ILE A 444 20.17 8.64 -3.20
C ILE A 444 21.38 9.45 -3.67
N LYS A 445 22.38 8.81 -4.30
CA LYS A 445 23.59 9.50 -4.77
C LYS A 445 23.27 10.62 -5.75
N GLU A 446 22.36 10.38 -6.69
CA GLU A 446 21.92 11.40 -7.67
C GLU A 446 21.11 12.52 -6.99
N SER A 447 20.26 12.17 -6.00
CA SER A 447 19.43 13.15 -5.28
C SER A 447 20.23 14.04 -4.31
N LEU A 448 21.47 13.71 -3.98
CA LEU A 448 22.33 14.52 -3.09
C LEU A 448 22.87 15.80 -3.75
N ASP A 449 22.65 16.00 -5.05
CA ASP A 449 22.86 17.30 -5.71
C ASP A 449 21.69 18.23 -5.34
N LEU A 450 21.78 18.78 -4.12
CA LEU A 450 20.71 19.61 -3.53
C LEU A 450 20.81 21.05 -4.00
N ASP A 451 19.69 21.59 -4.43
CA ASP A 451 19.54 23.01 -4.76
C ASP A 451 19.66 23.88 -3.49
N ASP A 452 20.09 25.11 -3.64
CA ASP A 452 20.03 26.14 -2.59
C ASP A 452 18.61 26.76 -2.59
N ASP A 453 17.66 26.03 -1.99
CA ASP A 453 16.24 26.36 -1.98
C ASP A 453 15.66 26.11 -0.57
N ALA A 454 14.46 26.61 -0.33
CA ALA A 454 13.77 26.46 0.94
C ALA A 454 13.47 24.98 1.26
N LEU A 455 13.30 24.68 2.55
CA LEU A 455 12.89 23.35 3.01
C LEU A 455 11.37 23.13 2.93
N PHE A 456 10.61 24.21 2.92
CA PHE A 456 9.14 24.16 2.85
C PHE A 456 8.55 25.48 2.36
N VAL A 457 7.31 25.40 1.94
CA VAL A 457 6.40 26.51 1.66
C VAL A 457 5.19 26.39 2.58
N ASN A 458 4.65 27.52 3.04
CA ASN A 458 3.41 27.50 3.81
C ASN A 458 2.21 27.32 2.88
N ILE A 459 1.24 26.51 3.32
CA ILE A 459 -0.05 26.39 2.63
C ILE A 459 -0.95 27.58 2.98
N PRO A 460 -1.98 27.90 2.17
CA PRO A 460 -3.01 28.88 2.53
C PRO A 460 -3.63 28.61 3.89
N GLU A 461 -3.92 29.67 4.65
CA GLU A 461 -4.54 29.58 5.98
C GLU A 461 -5.92 28.91 5.92
N HIS A 462 -6.65 29.13 4.83
CA HIS A 462 -7.97 28.55 4.60
C HIS A 462 -7.96 27.70 3.32
N LEU A 463 -8.29 26.43 3.46
CA LEU A 463 -8.51 25.51 2.37
C LEU A 463 -10.00 25.47 2.02
N GLU A 464 -10.32 25.31 0.75
CA GLU A 464 -11.69 25.22 0.27
C GLU A 464 -12.35 23.95 0.82
N PRO A 465 -13.47 24.06 1.57
CA PRO A 465 -14.18 22.90 2.11
C PRO A 465 -14.64 21.94 1.00
N PHE A 466 -14.69 20.66 1.33
CA PHE A 466 -15.10 19.55 0.46
C PHE A 466 -14.22 19.31 -0.77
N ARG A 467 -13.10 20.03 -0.92
CA ARG A 467 -12.06 19.62 -1.85
C ARG A 467 -11.38 18.35 -1.36
N SER A 468 -11.04 17.50 -2.32
CA SER A 468 -10.34 16.24 -2.05
C SER A 468 -9.21 16.02 -3.06
N ALA A 469 -8.22 15.23 -2.66
CA ALA A 469 -7.15 14.78 -3.54
C ALA A 469 -6.57 13.46 -3.07
N LEU A 470 -5.97 12.72 -4.02
CA LEU A 470 -5.23 11.49 -3.79
C LEU A 470 -3.74 11.78 -3.73
N GLY A 471 -3.11 11.47 -2.61
CA GLY A 471 -1.67 11.39 -2.47
C GLY A 471 -1.18 9.95 -2.55
N TYR A 472 0.04 9.73 -2.99
CA TYR A 472 0.60 8.41 -3.20
C TYR A 472 2.12 8.38 -3.01
N ALA A 473 2.61 7.22 -2.61
CA ALA A 473 4.03 6.92 -2.53
C ALA A 473 4.27 5.43 -2.78
N GLU A 474 5.48 5.07 -3.17
CA GLU A 474 5.93 3.68 -3.23
C GLU A 474 6.72 3.37 -1.96
N SER A 475 6.12 2.61 -1.03
CA SER A 475 6.86 2.06 0.10
C SER A 475 7.74 0.88 -0.34
N HIS A 476 8.53 0.31 0.57
CA HIS A 476 9.29 -0.91 0.30
C HIS A 476 8.39 -2.14 0.04
N ARG A 477 7.10 -2.09 0.41
CA ARG A 477 6.09 -3.12 0.12
C ARG A 477 5.33 -2.86 -1.17
N GLY A 478 5.28 -1.59 -1.63
CA GLY A 478 4.56 -1.18 -2.82
C GLY A 478 3.80 0.12 -2.63
N GLN A 479 2.89 0.42 -3.55
CA GLN A 479 2.11 1.64 -3.55
C GLN A 479 1.26 1.78 -2.29
N THR A 480 1.36 2.94 -1.63
CA THR A 480 0.41 3.41 -0.61
C THR A 480 -0.36 4.62 -1.14
N LEU A 481 -1.66 4.68 -0.84
CA LEU A 481 -2.58 5.73 -1.28
C LEU A 481 -3.26 6.38 -0.08
N HIS A 482 -3.26 7.70 -0.05
CA HIS A 482 -3.93 8.50 0.97
C HIS A 482 -4.87 9.50 0.30
N TRP A 483 -6.17 9.27 0.43
CA TRP A 483 -7.17 10.21 -0.06
C TRP A 483 -7.73 11.03 1.10
N VAL A 484 -7.72 12.35 0.95
CA VAL A 484 -8.18 13.30 1.96
C VAL A 484 -9.28 14.16 1.37
N MET A 485 -10.35 14.39 2.13
CA MET A 485 -11.36 15.41 1.87
C MET A 485 -11.41 16.38 3.04
N ILE A 486 -11.22 17.67 2.74
CA ILE A 486 -11.28 18.74 3.73
C ILE A 486 -12.74 19.02 4.11
N GLY A 487 -12.98 19.28 5.37
CA GLY A 487 -14.26 19.76 5.90
C GLY A 487 -14.24 21.26 6.17
N GLU A 488 -15.21 21.73 6.92
CA GLU A 488 -15.26 23.11 7.37
C GLU A 488 -14.10 23.41 8.34
N ASN A 489 -13.62 24.65 8.34
CA ASN A 489 -12.56 25.14 9.22
C ASN A 489 -11.26 24.33 9.17
N ASN A 490 -10.85 23.88 8.00
CA ASN A 490 -9.68 23.02 7.76
C ASN A 490 -9.70 21.70 8.56
N SER A 491 -10.86 21.22 8.98
CA SER A 491 -10.99 19.87 9.52
C SER A 491 -10.84 18.83 8.41
N ILE A 492 -10.57 17.59 8.76
CA ILE A 492 -10.64 16.48 7.82
C ILE A 492 -12.08 15.93 7.84
N SER A 493 -12.77 16.07 6.72
CA SER A 493 -14.10 15.47 6.56
C SER A 493 -14.02 13.97 6.35
N ARG A 494 -13.04 13.49 5.61
CA ARG A 494 -12.80 12.05 5.42
C ARG A 494 -11.33 11.79 5.09
N TYR A 495 -10.79 10.77 5.69
CA TYR A 495 -9.46 10.25 5.39
C TYR A 495 -9.58 8.77 5.01
N LYS A 496 -9.05 8.38 3.87
CA LYS A 496 -8.95 6.99 3.44
C LYS A 496 -7.50 6.63 3.18
N VAL A 497 -7.07 5.55 3.79
CA VAL A 497 -5.75 4.97 3.57
C VAL A 497 -5.88 3.61 2.90
N ARG A 498 -5.03 3.35 1.93
CA ARG A 498 -4.81 2.02 1.37
C ARG A 498 -3.31 1.77 1.28
N THR A 499 -2.79 0.93 2.17
CA THR A 499 -1.40 0.50 2.14
C THR A 499 -1.18 -0.64 1.14
N ALA A 500 0.07 -0.89 0.76
CA ALA A 500 0.42 -2.05 -0.06
C ALA A 500 -0.02 -3.37 0.61
N SER A 501 0.08 -3.45 1.93
CA SER A 501 -0.28 -4.67 2.68
C SER A 501 -1.75 -5.01 2.57
N PHE A 502 -2.66 -4.03 2.52
CA PHE A 502 -4.09 -4.28 2.34
C PHE A 502 -4.40 -5.02 1.03
N CYS A 503 -3.72 -4.66 -0.07
CA CYS A 503 -3.88 -5.36 -1.36
C CYS A 503 -3.19 -6.73 -1.38
N ASN A 504 -2.05 -6.84 -0.67
CA ASN A 504 -1.15 -7.97 -0.83
C ASN A 504 -1.46 -9.13 0.14
N TRP A 505 -2.11 -8.89 1.29
CA TRP A 505 -2.39 -9.97 2.25
C TRP A 505 -3.18 -11.15 1.67
N PRO A 506 -4.22 -10.96 0.85
CA PRO A 506 -4.98 -12.09 0.31
C PRO A 506 -4.15 -13.06 -0.53
N ILE A 507 -3.02 -12.61 -1.09
CA ILE A 507 -2.19 -13.45 -1.94
C ILE A 507 -1.49 -14.58 -1.16
N ILE A 508 -1.31 -14.44 0.17
CA ILE A 508 -0.66 -15.48 0.97
C ILE A 508 -1.47 -16.77 0.94
N GLU A 509 -2.80 -16.68 0.89
CA GLU A 509 -3.71 -17.82 0.81
C GLU A 509 -3.51 -18.62 -0.48
N GLN A 510 -3.03 -17.97 -1.55
CA GLN A 510 -2.70 -18.60 -2.82
C GLN A 510 -1.25 -19.07 -2.88
N ALA A 511 -0.35 -18.31 -2.26
CA ALA A 511 1.08 -18.57 -2.30
C ALA A 511 1.49 -19.84 -1.53
N VAL A 512 0.73 -20.23 -0.51
CA VAL A 512 1.05 -21.40 0.35
C VAL A 512 0.44 -22.70 -0.14
N LEU A 513 -0.40 -22.67 -1.18
CA LEU A 513 -1.07 -23.89 -1.66
C LEU A 513 -0.03 -24.90 -2.21
N ASN A 514 -0.15 -26.14 -1.77
CA ASN A 514 0.77 -27.25 -2.04
C ASN A 514 2.14 -27.17 -1.35
N ASP A 515 2.43 -26.09 -0.61
CA ASP A 515 3.57 -26.07 0.33
C ASP A 515 3.20 -26.80 1.62
N ILE A 516 4.19 -27.04 2.47
CA ILE A 516 3.97 -27.63 3.81
C ILE A 516 3.94 -26.55 4.89
N VAL A 517 3.28 -26.82 6.01
CA VAL A 517 3.16 -25.83 7.11
C VAL A 517 4.52 -25.28 7.58
N PRO A 518 5.61 -26.06 7.69
CA PRO A 518 6.95 -25.53 8.01
C PRO A 518 7.53 -24.53 7.01
N ASP A 519 7.00 -24.44 5.78
CA ASP A 519 7.42 -23.44 4.78
C ASP A 519 6.76 -22.08 5.00
N PHE A 520 5.63 -22.05 5.69
CA PHE A 520 4.84 -20.85 5.90
C PHE A 520 5.65 -19.64 6.46
N PRO A 521 6.53 -19.79 7.47
CA PRO A 521 7.35 -18.68 7.95
C PRO A 521 8.17 -18.02 6.83
N LEU A 522 8.83 -18.83 6.00
CA LEU A 522 9.62 -18.33 4.86
C LEU A 522 8.73 -17.63 3.81
N VAL A 523 7.58 -18.22 3.48
CA VAL A 523 6.60 -17.61 2.55
C VAL A 523 6.15 -16.26 3.09
N ASN A 524 5.67 -16.21 4.33
CA ASN A 524 5.19 -14.99 4.99
C ASN A 524 6.29 -13.93 5.08
N LYS A 525 7.50 -14.30 5.53
CA LYS A 525 8.62 -13.36 5.62
C LYS A 525 9.07 -12.86 4.26
N SER A 526 9.06 -13.69 3.24
CA SER A 526 9.43 -13.25 1.88
C SER A 526 8.42 -12.29 1.27
N LEU A 527 7.14 -12.35 1.65
CA LEU A 527 6.11 -11.36 1.30
C LEU A 527 6.30 -10.05 2.06
N ASP A 528 6.74 -10.12 3.32
CA ASP A 528 7.04 -8.99 4.20
C ASP A 528 5.85 -8.05 4.44
N LEU A 529 4.66 -8.62 4.65
CA LEU A 529 3.43 -7.86 4.82
C LEU A 529 3.31 -7.29 6.23
N SER A 530 2.79 -6.06 6.35
CA SER A 530 2.55 -5.39 7.62
C SER A 530 1.13 -5.70 8.13
N TYR A 531 1.02 -6.18 9.36
CA TYR A 531 -0.27 -6.31 10.05
C TYR A 531 -0.84 -4.93 10.36
N SER A 532 -0.08 -4.08 11.05
CA SER A 532 -0.53 -2.72 11.39
C SER A 532 -0.78 -1.84 10.18
N GLY A 533 -0.01 -2.02 9.09
CA GLY A 533 -0.25 -1.33 7.82
C GLY A 533 -1.53 -1.79 7.12
N ASN A 534 -1.91 -3.07 7.26
CA ASN A 534 -3.18 -3.59 6.75
C ASN A 534 -4.36 -3.10 7.61
N ASP A 535 -4.19 -3.14 8.91
CA ASP A 535 -5.29 -3.03 9.87
C ASP A 535 -5.73 -1.57 10.13
N LEU A 536 -4.84 -0.59 9.99
CA LEU A 536 -5.05 0.85 10.22
C LEU A 536 -5.45 1.16 11.68
#